data_ed013bff3b2e02fc76ef0355f242a7da
#
_entry.id   ed013bff3b2e02fc76ef0355f242a7da
#
_cell.length_a   1.000
_cell.length_b   1.000
_cell.length_c   1.000
_cell.angle_alpha   90.00
_cell.angle_beta   90.00
_cell.angle_gamma   90.00
#
_symmetry.space_group_name_H-M   'P 1'
#
loop_
_entity.id
_entity.type
_entity.pdbx_description
1 polymer ?
#
loop_
_entity_poly.entity_id
_entity_poly.type
_entity_poly.pdbx_seq_one_letter_code
_entity_poly.pdbx_strand_id
1 'polypeptide(L)'
;MKLQTLLFCPADAERKVSRALDSAADAVILDLEDSVAASAKAAARSAAVHVLAGATTRPDLVVRINPQDTCWYLPDLVAVVPHKPRAVLLPKCTSPDALRRLDHHLEALEVANGLPAGMIAILALVTETAASLRCMAYDGVTPRLRALLFGAEDLAADFGISPRHVDGTLTAPIAAARAALLVAAAQAQVPAIDTPWPDPRDPAGLQAEIAAAVRDGFAGKLCIHPNQLAPVAAAFTPPPERVRWAEAVHRLFMDHPTSGVLVLNGKMIDRPHLKLAERILEAVACTSDEV
;
A
#
# COMPACT_ATOMS: atom_id res chain seq x y z
N MET A 1 3.99 -6.32 -8.47
CA MET A 1 4.15 -6.10 -7.00
C MET A 1 2.85 -6.46 -6.31
N LYS A 2 2.90 -7.47 -5.48
CA LYS A 2 1.78 -7.86 -4.62
C LYS A 2 1.72 -6.94 -3.39
N LEU A 3 0.53 -6.56 -2.93
CA LEU A 3 0.35 -5.53 -1.89
C LEU A 3 -0.67 -5.96 -0.81
N GLN A 4 -0.73 -7.25 -0.49
CA GLN A 4 -1.61 -7.73 0.59
C GLN A 4 -0.99 -7.47 1.97
N THR A 5 0.32 -7.72 2.11
CA THR A 5 1.05 -7.59 3.36
C THR A 5 2.28 -6.69 3.18
N LEU A 6 2.28 -5.49 3.76
CA LEU A 6 3.39 -4.56 3.71
C LEU A 6 3.95 -4.35 5.12
N LEU A 7 5.14 -4.86 5.40
CA LEU A 7 5.75 -4.85 6.73
C LEU A 7 6.68 -3.65 6.90
N PHE A 8 6.36 -2.75 7.82
CA PHE A 8 7.26 -1.68 8.22
C PHE A 8 8.43 -2.19 9.05
N CYS A 9 9.61 -1.66 8.75
CA CYS A 9 10.84 -1.95 9.48
C CYS A 9 11.71 -0.70 9.55
N PRO A 10 12.09 -0.21 10.77
CA PRO A 10 13.08 0.86 10.89
C PRO A 10 14.39 0.46 10.22
N ALA A 11 14.88 1.28 9.28
CA ALA A 11 16.06 0.92 8.49
C ALA A 11 17.37 0.86 9.30
N ASP A 12 17.41 1.54 10.45
CA ASP A 12 18.55 1.53 11.39
C ASP A 12 18.57 0.34 12.36
N ALA A 13 17.54 -0.54 12.31
CA ALA A 13 17.39 -1.67 13.22
C ALA A 13 17.77 -3.00 12.53
N GLU A 14 19.07 -3.27 12.36
CA GLU A 14 19.63 -4.41 11.62
C GLU A 14 18.92 -5.75 11.90
N ARG A 15 18.70 -6.10 13.19
CA ARG A 15 18.00 -7.35 13.56
C ARG A 15 16.55 -7.40 13.11
N LYS A 16 15.86 -6.24 13.09
CA LYS A 16 14.49 -6.16 12.60
C LYS A 16 14.46 -6.28 11.09
N VAL A 17 15.39 -5.63 10.39
CA VAL A 17 15.56 -5.70 8.95
C VAL A 17 15.80 -7.15 8.51
N SER A 18 16.75 -7.86 9.12
CA SER A 18 17.02 -9.28 8.81
C SER A 18 15.74 -10.12 8.96
N ARG A 19 15.01 -9.99 10.08
CA ARG A 19 13.75 -10.73 10.30
C ARG A 19 12.65 -10.35 9.31
N ALA A 20 12.60 -9.10 8.89
CA ALA A 20 11.63 -8.65 7.90
C ALA A 20 11.92 -9.24 6.51
N LEU A 21 13.20 -9.28 6.13
CA LEU A 21 13.65 -9.88 4.86
C LEU A 21 13.39 -11.40 4.81
N ASP A 22 13.50 -12.09 5.95
CA ASP A 22 13.23 -13.53 6.07
C ASP A 22 11.73 -13.84 6.25
N SER A 23 10.86 -12.82 6.28
CA SER A 23 9.43 -12.99 6.52
C SER A 23 8.65 -13.30 5.24
N ALA A 24 7.41 -13.75 5.39
CA ALA A 24 6.47 -13.97 4.29
C ALA A 24 5.72 -12.68 3.87
N ALA A 25 6.28 -11.50 4.09
CA ALA A 25 5.70 -10.25 3.62
C ALA A 25 5.76 -10.16 2.09
N ASP A 26 4.73 -9.62 1.45
CA ASP A 26 4.79 -9.31 0.03
C ASP A 26 5.79 -8.18 -0.24
N ALA A 27 5.81 -7.18 0.65
CA ALA A 27 6.78 -6.10 0.62
C ALA A 27 7.29 -5.74 2.01
N VAL A 28 8.57 -5.39 2.12
CA VAL A 28 9.18 -4.79 3.31
C VAL A 28 9.40 -3.32 3.05
N ILE A 29 8.87 -2.48 3.95
CA ILE A 29 9.06 -1.04 3.92
C ILE A 29 10.22 -0.68 4.84
N LEU A 30 11.37 -0.37 4.25
CA LEU A 30 12.52 0.19 4.97
C LEU A 30 12.17 1.64 5.32
N ASP A 31 11.98 1.90 6.60
CA ASP A 31 11.51 3.20 7.06
C ASP A 31 12.68 4.14 7.39
N LEU A 32 12.69 5.32 6.75
CA LEU A 32 13.62 6.42 7.02
C LEU A 32 12.94 7.58 7.77
N GLU A 33 11.63 7.47 8.01
CA GLU A 33 10.81 8.54 8.54
C GLU A 33 10.56 8.39 10.05
N ASP A 34 9.35 8.31 10.53
CA ASP A 34 8.96 8.46 11.93
C ASP A 34 9.57 7.44 12.89
N SER A 35 9.88 6.23 12.42
CA SER A 35 10.55 5.22 13.26
C SER A 35 12.04 5.47 13.50
N VAL A 36 12.62 6.49 12.86
CA VAL A 36 14.04 6.82 12.92
C VAL A 36 14.25 8.21 13.53
N ALA A 37 15.03 8.29 14.61
CA ALA A 37 15.34 9.58 15.24
C ALA A 37 16.09 10.52 14.28
N ALA A 38 15.92 11.84 14.45
CA ALA A 38 16.55 12.86 13.61
C ALA A 38 18.08 12.70 13.51
N SER A 39 18.73 12.37 14.62
CA SER A 39 20.19 12.13 14.68
C SER A 39 20.63 10.84 13.97
N ALA A 40 19.72 9.89 13.76
CA ALA A 40 20.00 8.60 13.12
C ALA A 40 19.66 8.58 11.62
N LYS A 41 19.04 9.62 11.06
CA LYS A 41 18.59 9.65 9.65
C LYS A 41 19.69 9.30 8.63
N ALA A 42 20.89 9.83 8.82
CA ALA A 42 22.01 9.52 7.92
C ALA A 42 22.45 8.05 8.01
N ALA A 43 22.51 7.48 9.20
CA ALA A 43 22.85 6.08 9.43
C ALA A 43 21.79 5.15 8.87
N ALA A 44 20.49 5.45 9.11
CA ALA A 44 19.36 4.69 8.57
C ALA A 44 19.36 4.69 7.03
N ARG A 45 19.65 5.83 6.40
CA ARG A 45 19.78 5.93 4.95
C ARG A 45 20.90 5.03 4.42
N SER A 46 22.07 5.05 5.05
CA SER A 46 23.18 4.17 4.67
C SER A 46 22.85 2.69 4.85
N ALA A 47 22.13 2.35 5.92
CA ALA A 47 21.67 0.99 6.16
C ALA A 47 20.65 0.53 5.09
N ALA A 48 19.69 1.37 4.75
CA ALA A 48 18.73 1.08 3.67
C ALA A 48 19.44 0.85 2.32
N VAL A 49 20.42 1.66 1.98
CA VAL A 49 21.27 1.50 0.78
C VAL A 49 21.99 0.15 0.80
N HIS A 50 22.58 -0.24 1.94
CA HIS A 50 23.25 -1.53 2.08
C HIS A 50 22.30 -2.71 1.85
N VAL A 51 21.09 -2.64 2.40
CA VAL A 51 20.04 -3.67 2.21
C VAL A 51 19.63 -3.75 0.73
N LEU A 52 19.37 -2.61 0.10
CA LEU A 52 18.97 -2.56 -1.33
C LEU A 52 20.07 -3.12 -2.23
N ALA A 53 21.34 -2.84 -1.95
CA ALA A 53 22.47 -3.32 -2.76
C ALA A 53 22.68 -4.84 -2.65
N GLY A 54 22.32 -5.45 -1.52
CA GLY A 54 22.40 -6.89 -1.28
C GLY A 54 21.10 -7.66 -1.54
N ALA A 55 20.04 -6.97 -1.98
CA ALA A 55 18.71 -7.56 -2.06
C ALA A 55 18.62 -8.67 -3.11
N THR A 56 17.95 -9.74 -2.73
CA THR A 56 17.44 -10.80 -3.61
C THR A 56 16.06 -10.41 -4.16
N THR A 57 15.44 -11.26 -4.98
CA THR A 57 14.18 -10.95 -5.65
C THR A 57 12.96 -10.81 -4.73
N ARG A 58 13.01 -11.29 -3.48
CA ARG A 58 11.89 -11.23 -2.51
C ARG A 58 12.35 -11.10 -1.08
N PRO A 59 11.54 -10.43 -0.23
CA PRO A 59 10.33 -9.63 -0.53
C PRO A 59 10.63 -8.39 -1.38
N ASP A 60 9.60 -7.79 -2.01
CA ASP A 60 9.74 -6.49 -2.67
C ASP A 60 10.23 -5.43 -1.65
N LEU A 61 11.26 -4.67 -1.99
CA LEU A 61 11.80 -3.62 -1.11
C LEU A 61 11.21 -2.26 -1.48
N VAL A 62 10.54 -1.65 -0.51
CA VAL A 62 9.99 -0.30 -0.56
C VAL A 62 10.75 0.57 0.43
N VAL A 63 11.03 1.81 0.10
CA VAL A 63 11.64 2.75 1.05
C VAL A 63 10.63 3.84 1.38
N ARG A 64 10.24 3.97 2.67
CA ARG A 64 9.52 5.15 3.14
C ARG A 64 10.54 6.26 3.38
N ILE A 65 10.52 7.24 2.49
CA ILE A 65 11.37 8.44 2.56
C ILE A 65 10.82 9.45 3.55
N ASN A 66 11.59 10.45 3.90
CA ASN A 66 11.11 11.56 4.71
C ASN A 66 10.17 12.48 3.90
N PRO A 67 9.26 13.25 4.57
CA PRO A 67 8.32 14.17 3.92
C PRO A 67 9.02 15.24 3.08
N GLN A 68 8.33 15.74 2.05
CA GLN A 68 8.88 16.68 1.06
C GLN A 68 9.29 18.04 1.61
N ASP A 69 8.76 18.43 2.75
CA ASP A 69 9.06 19.69 3.43
C ASP A 69 10.24 19.58 4.43
N THR A 70 10.89 18.42 4.49
CA THR A 70 12.06 18.19 5.34
C THR A 70 13.37 18.28 4.56
N CYS A 71 14.46 18.60 5.26
CA CYS A 71 15.81 18.60 4.69
C CYS A 71 16.33 17.20 4.33
N TRP A 72 15.64 16.13 4.74
CA TRP A 72 16.03 14.72 4.49
C TRP A 72 15.44 14.16 3.19
N TYR A 73 14.38 14.74 2.66
CA TYR A 73 13.66 14.25 1.48
C TYR A 73 14.56 13.99 0.26
N LEU A 74 15.24 15.04 -0.22
CA LEU A 74 16.12 14.90 -1.39
C LEU A 74 17.34 14.01 -1.10
N PRO A 75 18.04 14.13 0.04
CA PRO A 75 19.10 13.21 0.40
C PRO A 75 18.67 11.74 0.42
N ASP A 76 17.43 11.43 0.83
CA ASP A 76 16.92 10.05 0.80
C ASP A 76 16.80 9.56 -0.64
N LEU A 77 16.17 10.33 -1.53
CA LEU A 77 16.00 9.96 -2.94
C LEU A 77 17.36 9.77 -3.64
N VAL A 78 18.28 10.72 -3.46
CA VAL A 78 19.63 10.65 -4.05
C VAL A 78 20.36 9.37 -3.62
N ALA A 79 20.17 8.95 -2.37
CA ALA A 79 20.82 7.75 -1.86
C ALA A 79 20.16 6.45 -2.34
N VAL A 80 18.83 6.37 -2.38
CA VAL A 80 18.15 5.08 -2.59
C VAL A 80 17.89 4.78 -4.08
N VAL A 81 17.67 5.80 -4.93
CA VAL A 81 17.32 5.61 -6.35
C VAL A 81 18.36 4.79 -7.12
N PRO A 82 19.69 5.01 -6.96
CA PRO A 82 20.71 4.22 -7.65
C PRO A 82 20.64 2.72 -7.35
N HIS A 83 20.04 2.34 -6.20
CA HIS A 83 19.90 0.96 -5.74
C HIS A 83 18.57 0.31 -6.09
N LYS A 84 17.74 0.99 -6.91
CA LYS A 84 16.54 0.43 -7.57
C LYS A 84 15.53 -0.19 -6.59
N PRO A 85 15.08 0.54 -5.55
CA PRO A 85 13.97 0.01 -4.75
C PRO A 85 12.77 -0.28 -5.64
N ARG A 86 11.97 -1.27 -5.30
CA ARG A 86 10.76 -1.61 -6.07
C ARG A 86 9.78 -0.44 -6.11
N ALA A 87 9.69 0.29 -5.01
CA ALA A 87 8.90 1.51 -4.88
C ALA A 87 9.48 2.45 -3.82
N VAL A 88 9.11 3.71 -3.92
CA VAL A 88 9.25 4.70 -2.86
C VAL A 88 7.87 4.95 -2.25
N LEU A 89 7.78 4.95 -0.92
CA LEU A 89 6.59 5.34 -0.18
C LEU A 89 6.72 6.80 0.25
N LEU A 90 5.86 7.66 -0.29
CA LEU A 90 5.76 9.06 0.11
C LEU A 90 4.85 9.21 1.32
N PRO A 91 5.36 9.60 2.50
CA PRO A 91 4.53 9.93 3.64
C PRO A 91 3.98 11.35 3.53
N LYS A 92 2.95 11.65 4.32
CA LYS A 92 2.37 12.98 4.48
C LYS A 92 2.09 13.68 3.15
N CYS A 93 1.58 12.89 2.18
CA CYS A 93 1.23 13.38 0.86
C CYS A 93 -0.03 14.25 0.93
N THR A 94 0.14 15.56 0.82
CA THR A 94 -0.95 16.55 1.04
C THR A 94 -1.69 16.95 -0.24
N SER A 95 -1.21 16.53 -1.41
CA SER A 95 -1.83 16.92 -2.68
C SER A 95 -1.35 16.09 -3.87
N PRO A 96 -2.11 16.08 -4.98
CA PRO A 96 -1.64 15.52 -6.26
C PRO A 96 -0.32 16.12 -6.75
N ASP A 97 -0.06 17.40 -6.50
CA ASP A 97 1.18 18.06 -6.89
C ASP A 97 2.40 17.52 -6.12
N ALA A 98 2.21 17.02 -4.91
CA ALA A 98 3.26 16.33 -4.18
C ALA A 98 3.71 15.05 -4.91
N LEU A 99 2.77 14.28 -5.49
CA LEU A 99 3.10 13.12 -6.32
C LEU A 99 3.79 13.50 -7.63
N ARG A 100 3.32 14.55 -8.34
CA ARG A 100 3.98 15.03 -9.56
C ARG A 100 5.41 15.46 -9.28
N ARG A 101 5.65 16.16 -8.18
CA ARG A 101 7.00 16.57 -7.77
C ARG A 101 7.89 15.36 -7.51
N LEU A 102 7.40 14.35 -6.80
CA LEU A 102 8.15 13.12 -6.58
C LEU A 102 8.45 12.39 -7.89
N ASP A 103 7.47 12.29 -8.79
CA ASP A 103 7.65 11.67 -10.11
C ASP A 103 8.79 12.32 -10.90
N HIS A 104 8.80 13.67 -11.00
CA HIS A 104 9.87 14.40 -11.68
C HIS A 104 11.24 14.20 -11.02
N HIS A 105 11.31 14.15 -9.69
CA HIS A 105 12.58 13.87 -8.99
C HIS A 105 13.06 12.45 -9.26
N LEU A 106 12.17 11.46 -9.24
CA LEU A 106 12.51 10.07 -9.57
C LEU A 106 13.00 9.95 -11.01
N GLU A 107 12.29 10.55 -11.97
CA GLU A 107 12.68 10.55 -13.39
C GLU A 107 14.08 11.13 -13.58
N ALA A 108 14.34 12.31 -13.02
CA ALA A 108 15.65 12.96 -13.12
C ALA A 108 16.78 12.11 -12.50
N LEU A 109 16.53 11.49 -11.33
CA LEU A 109 17.51 10.65 -10.66
C LEU A 109 17.70 9.30 -11.37
N GLU A 110 16.65 8.69 -11.90
CA GLU A 110 16.74 7.46 -12.70
C GLU A 110 17.64 7.71 -13.93
N VAL A 111 17.34 8.76 -14.71
CA VAL A 111 18.13 9.11 -15.90
C VAL A 111 19.59 9.43 -15.53
N ALA A 112 19.82 10.21 -14.48
CA ALA A 112 21.16 10.55 -14.02
C ALA A 112 22.00 9.32 -13.59
N ASN A 113 21.33 8.22 -13.19
CA ASN A 113 21.96 6.97 -12.79
C ASN A 113 21.91 5.88 -13.89
N GLY A 114 21.53 6.23 -15.12
CA GLY A 114 21.44 5.28 -16.24
C GLY A 114 20.32 4.25 -16.11
N LEU A 115 19.27 4.57 -15.32
CA LEU A 115 18.09 3.72 -15.15
C LEU A 115 16.99 4.11 -16.13
N PRO A 116 16.11 3.17 -16.52
CA PRO A 116 14.93 3.50 -17.31
C PRO A 116 14.02 4.46 -16.54
N ALA A 117 13.57 5.52 -17.17
CA ALA A 117 12.55 6.41 -16.61
C ALA A 117 11.26 5.63 -16.32
N GLY A 118 10.67 5.86 -15.15
CA GLY A 118 9.46 5.15 -14.74
C GLY A 118 9.69 3.80 -14.06
N MET A 119 10.93 3.42 -13.80
CA MET A 119 11.28 2.14 -13.21
C MET A 119 10.80 2.00 -11.77
N ILE A 120 11.00 3.03 -10.95
CA ILE A 120 10.65 3.02 -9.53
C ILE A 120 9.17 3.43 -9.36
N ALA A 121 8.39 2.58 -8.72
CA ALA A 121 7.00 2.85 -8.43
C ALA A 121 6.81 3.82 -7.24
N ILE A 122 5.61 4.40 -7.11
CA ILE A 122 5.23 5.25 -5.99
C ILE A 122 4.07 4.59 -5.22
N LEU A 123 4.22 4.51 -3.92
CA LEU A 123 3.15 4.33 -2.94
C LEU A 123 2.96 5.65 -2.20
N ALA A 124 1.73 6.00 -1.80
CA ALA A 124 1.48 7.27 -1.14
C ALA A 124 0.57 7.14 0.09
N LEU A 125 1.04 7.61 1.25
CA LEU A 125 0.22 7.83 2.43
C LEU A 125 -0.48 9.19 2.29
N VAL A 126 -1.78 9.15 2.05
CA VAL A 126 -2.56 10.33 1.64
C VAL A 126 -3.59 10.80 2.67
N THR A 127 -3.51 10.26 3.89
CA THR A 127 -4.46 10.55 4.97
C THR A 127 -3.78 10.78 6.33
N GLU A 128 -2.51 11.19 6.34
CA GLU A 128 -1.78 11.37 7.60
C GLU A 128 -1.96 12.76 8.21
N THR A 129 -2.51 13.71 7.46
CA THR A 129 -2.76 15.06 7.93
C THR A 129 -4.13 15.57 7.49
N ALA A 130 -4.74 16.50 8.21
CA ALA A 130 -5.97 17.18 7.81
C ALA A 130 -5.81 17.89 6.45
N ALA A 131 -4.60 18.39 6.16
CA ALA A 131 -4.30 19.04 4.89
C ALA A 131 -4.40 18.06 3.71
N SER A 132 -4.04 16.79 3.88
CA SER A 132 -4.12 15.77 2.83
C SER A 132 -5.56 15.44 2.41
N LEU A 133 -6.53 15.66 3.30
CA LEU A 133 -7.95 15.42 3.00
C LEU A 133 -8.61 16.51 2.15
N ARG A 134 -7.93 17.64 1.92
CA ARG A 134 -8.50 18.77 1.14
C ARG A 134 -8.63 18.48 -0.35
N CYS A 135 -7.73 17.67 -0.90
CA CYS A 135 -7.75 17.32 -2.32
C CYS A 135 -7.18 15.91 -2.50
N MET A 136 -8.06 14.95 -2.74
CA MET A 136 -7.73 13.54 -2.92
C MET A 136 -7.94 13.07 -4.39
N ALA A 137 -7.75 13.96 -5.36
CA ALA A 137 -7.89 13.68 -6.79
C ALA A 137 -6.54 13.19 -7.37
N TYR A 138 -6.24 11.91 -7.21
CA TYR A 138 -4.97 11.31 -7.63
C TYR A 138 -5.04 10.60 -8.99
N ASP A 139 -6.17 10.64 -9.69
CA ASP A 139 -6.37 10.04 -11.00
C ASP A 139 -5.48 10.71 -12.07
N GLY A 140 -4.77 9.89 -12.85
CA GLY A 140 -3.90 10.36 -13.93
C GLY A 140 -2.71 11.24 -13.50
N VAL A 141 -2.40 11.34 -12.21
CA VAL A 141 -1.34 12.22 -11.68
C VAL A 141 0.05 11.74 -12.10
N THR A 142 0.30 10.44 -12.03
CA THR A 142 1.53 9.80 -12.46
C THR A 142 1.29 8.33 -12.78
N PRO A 143 1.92 7.78 -13.84
CA PRO A 143 1.84 6.35 -14.15
C PRO A 143 2.58 5.47 -13.14
N ARG A 144 3.38 6.07 -12.24
CA ARG A 144 4.14 5.35 -11.21
C ARG A 144 3.29 4.94 -10.00
N LEU A 145 2.13 5.58 -9.80
CA LEU A 145 1.29 5.32 -8.63
C LEU A 145 0.78 3.87 -8.64
N ARG A 146 1.04 3.14 -7.56
CA ARG A 146 0.64 1.73 -7.41
C ARG A 146 -0.35 1.48 -6.29
N ALA A 147 -0.39 2.34 -5.27
CA ALA A 147 -1.38 2.25 -4.19
C ALA A 147 -1.51 3.57 -3.44
N LEU A 148 -2.69 3.79 -2.86
CA LEU A 148 -2.95 4.80 -1.83
C LEU A 148 -3.07 4.10 -0.47
N LEU A 149 -2.41 4.65 0.56
CA LEU A 149 -2.29 4.05 1.87
C LEU A 149 -2.96 4.91 2.94
N PHE A 150 -3.54 4.24 3.94
CA PHE A 150 -4.25 4.87 5.05
C PHE A 150 -3.34 5.00 6.28
N GLY A 151 -3.11 6.21 6.76
CA GLY A 151 -2.39 6.53 7.99
C GLY A 151 -3.34 7.05 9.07
N ALA A 152 -3.85 6.18 9.94
CA ALA A 152 -4.84 6.56 10.96
C ALA A 152 -4.21 7.27 12.16
N GLU A 153 -3.02 6.85 12.58
CA GLU A 153 -2.39 7.33 13.81
C GLU A 153 -1.94 8.79 13.67
N ASP A 154 -1.23 9.12 12.57
CA ASP A 154 -0.79 10.48 12.29
C ASP A 154 -1.97 11.46 12.10
N LEU A 155 -3.00 11.02 11.37
CA LEU A 155 -4.20 11.81 11.16
C LEU A 155 -4.92 12.11 12.49
N ALA A 156 -5.01 11.12 13.37
CA ALA A 156 -5.63 11.28 14.67
C ALA A 156 -4.81 12.26 15.56
N ALA A 157 -3.48 12.17 15.50
CA ALA A 157 -2.60 13.11 16.18
C ALA A 157 -2.79 14.53 15.65
N ASP A 158 -2.91 14.72 14.32
CA ASP A 158 -3.17 16.02 13.71
C ASP A 158 -4.54 16.61 14.11
N PHE A 159 -5.54 15.76 14.32
CA PHE A 159 -6.85 16.17 14.86
C PHE A 159 -6.87 16.35 16.39
N GLY A 160 -5.84 15.90 17.10
CA GLY A 160 -5.80 15.92 18.57
C GLY A 160 -6.76 14.94 19.22
N ILE A 161 -7.03 13.77 18.59
CA ILE A 161 -7.95 12.75 19.07
C ILE A 161 -7.30 11.36 19.11
N SER A 162 -7.94 10.39 19.78
CA SER A 162 -7.61 8.97 19.58
C SER A 162 -8.15 8.49 18.22
N PRO A 163 -7.42 7.66 17.46
CA PRO A 163 -7.94 7.11 16.21
C PRO A 163 -9.10 6.13 16.44
N ARG A 164 -9.17 5.51 17.61
CA ARG A 164 -10.16 4.47 17.94
C ARG A 164 -10.85 4.73 19.27
N HIS A 165 -12.08 4.27 19.37
CA HIS A 165 -12.81 4.10 20.62
C HIS A 165 -12.25 2.92 21.44
N VAL A 166 -12.74 2.79 22.69
CA VAL A 166 -12.32 1.71 23.62
C VAL A 166 -12.63 0.30 23.05
N ASP A 167 -13.68 0.18 22.26
CA ASP A 167 -14.08 -1.07 21.59
C ASP A 167 -13.27 -1.37 20.32
N GLY A 168 -12.27 -0.55 19.97
CA GLY A 168 -11.42 -0.69 18.81
C GLY A 168 -12.00 -0.11 17.51
N THR A 169 -13.25 0.35 17.49
CA THR A 169 -13.85 0.98 16.30
C THR A 169 -13.22 2.35 16.04
N LEU A 170 -13.07 2.72 14.75
CA LEU A 170 -12.53 4.02 14.37
C LEU A 170 -13.48 5.15 14.80
N THR A 171 -12.90 6.26 15.28
CA THR A 171 -13.67 7.48 15.53
C THR A 171 -14.21 8.06 14.24
N ALA A 172 -15.32 8.79 14.30
CA ALA A 172 -16.05 9.26 13.13
C ALA A 172 -15.17 10.04 12.12
N PRO A 173 -14.28 10.98 12.52
CA PRO A 173 -13.40 11.66 11.55
C PRO A 173 -12.43 10.71 10.84
N ILE A 174 -11.88 9.74 11.57
CA ILE A 174 -10.93 8.77 11.02
C ILE A 174 -11.64 7.78 10.09
N ALA A 175 -12.84 7.33 10.44
CA ALA A 175 -13.67 6.50 9.57
C ALA A 175 -14.08 7.24 8.27
N ALA A 176 -14.39 8.53 8.34
CA ALA A 176 -14.69 9.35 7.18
C ALA A 176 -13.47 9.49 6.25
N ALA A 177 -12.28 9.74 6.79
CA ALA A 177 -11.04 9.80 6.02
C ALA A 177 -10.72 8.45 5.35
N ARG A 178 -10.95 7.33 6.04
CA ARG A 178 -10.78 5.98 5.51
C ARG A 178 -11.71 5.70 4.33
N ALA A 179 -12.96 6.13 4.42
CA ALA A 179 -13.92 6.03 3.32
C ALA A 179 -13.53 6.94 2.13
N ALA A 180 -13.07 8.15 2.39
CA ALA A 180 -12.60 9.07 1.35
C ALA A 180 -11.39 8.50 0.58
N LEU A 181 -10.45 7.83 1.26
CA LEU A 181 -9.32 7.15 0.63
C LEU A 181 -9.79 6.05 -0.33
N LEU A 182 -10.78 5.24 0.04
CA LEU A 182 -11.33 4.20 -0.86
C LEU A 182 -11.90 4.80 -2.15
N VAL A 183 -12.60 5.94 -2.04
CA VAL A 183 -13.11 6.67 -3.20
C VAL A 183 -11.97 7.19 -4.07
N ALA A 184 -10.94 7.81 -3.47
CA ALA A 184 -9.77 8.33 -4.18
C ALA A 184 -9.00 7.21 -4.89
N ALA A 185 -8.80 6.07 -4.23
CA ALA A 185 -8.13 4.90 -4.81
C ALA A 185 -8.93 4.32 -6.00
N ALA A 186 -10.26 4.25 -5.87
CA ALA A 186 -11.13 3.80 -6.95
C ALA A 186 -11.09 4.75 -8.16
N GLN A 187 -11.04 6.07 -7.95
CA GLN A 187 -10.89 7.07 -9.01
C GLN A 187 -9.52 6.96 -9.70
N ALA A 188 -8.45 6.83 -8.91
CA ALA A 188 -7.09 6.66 -9.42
C ALA A 188 -6.83 5.26 -10.02
N GLN A 189 -7.77 4.34 -9.93
CA GLN A 189 -7.66 2.94 -10.40
C GLN A 189 -6.47 2.20 -9.79
N VAL A 190 -6.17 2.47 -8.53
CA VAL A 190 -5.13 1.78 -7.75
C VAL A 190 -5.73 1.14 -6.49
N PRO A 191 -5.10 0.11 -5.92
CA PRO A 191 -5.54 -0.47 -4.67
C PRO A 191 -5.40 0.51 -3.49
N ALA A 192 -6.32 0.39 -2.54
CA ALA A 192 -6.22 1.01 -1.22
C ALA A 192 -5.61 0.01 -0.23
N ILE A 193 -4.65 0.46 0.59
CA ILE A 193 -4.00 -0.33 1.64
C ILE A 193 -4.36 0.25 2.99
N ASP A 194 -4.86 -0.61 3.89
CA ASP A 194 -5.35 -0.18 5.20
C ASP A 194 -4.22 0.07 6.21
N THR A 195 -4.53 0.84 7.24
CA THR A 195 -3.64 1.21 8.35
C THR A 195 -3.16 -0.01 9.15
N PRO A 196 -2.01 0.03 9.84
CA PRO A 196 -1.60 -1.07 10.70
C PRO A 196 -2.47 -1.18 11.97
N TRP A 197 -2.59 -2.41 12.53
CA TRP A 197 -3.11 -2.60 13.87
C TRP A 197 -2.01 -2.31 14.90
N PRO A 198 -2.22 -1.40 15.86
CA PRO A 198 -1.13 -0.88 16.69
C PRO A 198 -0.66 -1.87 17.78
N ASP A 199 -1.50 -2.80 18.25
CA ASP A 199 -1.10 -3.78 19.26
C ASP A 199 -0.88 -5.19 18.65
N PRO A 200 0.38 -5.62 18.42
CA PRO A 200 0.66 -6.95 17.89
C PRO A 200 0.36 -8.10 18.87
N ARG A 201 -0.03 -7.81 20.12
CA ARG A 201 -0.41 -8.78 21.13
C ARG A 201 -1.93 -8.94 21.25
N ASP A 202 -2.69 -8.18 20.46
CA ASP A 202 -4.15 -8.28 20.37
C ASP A 202 -4.58 -8.90 19.03
N PRO A 203 -4.62 -10.24 18.92
CA PRO A 203 -5.04 -10.91 17.69
C PRO A 203 -6.53 -10.74 17.40
N ALA A 204 -7.36 -10.52 18.41
CA ALA A 204 -8.81 -10.37 18.22
C ALA A 204 -9.15 -9.03 17.59
N GLY A 205 -8.55 -7.95 18.06
CA GLY A 205 -8.69 -6.62 17.46
C GLY A 205 -8.13 -6.59 16.04
N LEU A 206 -6.95 -7.19 15.81
CA LEU A 206 -6.41 -7.34 14.46
C LEU A 206 -7.39 -8.05 13.52
N GLN A 207 -7.97 -9.17 13.94
CA GLN A 207 -8.89 -9.95 13.12
C GLN A 207 -10.18 -9.16 12.79
N ALA A 208 -10.71 -8.42 13.76
CA ALA A 208 -11.89 -7.57 13.56
C ALA A 208 -11.62 -6.46 12.54
N GLU A 209 -10.46 -5.80 12.64
CA GLU A 209 -10.07 -4.73 11.70
C GLU A 209 -9.77 -5.27 10.30
N ILE A 210 -9.10 -6.43 10.19
CA ILE A 210 -8.89 -7.11 8.90
C ILE A 210 -10.24 -7.44 8.24
N ALA A 211 -11.18 -8.00 8.97
CA ALA A 211 -12.52 -8.34 8.45
C ALA A 211 -13.26 -7.09 7.95
N ALA A 212 -13.13 -5.95 8.66
CA ALA A 212 -13.65 -4.67 8.21
C ALA A 212 -12.96 -4.19 6.93
N ALA A 213 -11.62 -4.27 6.86
CA ALA A 213 -10.86 -3.84 5.68
C ALA A 213 -11.23 -4.63 4.42
N VAL A 214 -11.33 -5.95 4.52
CA VAL A 214 -11.75 -6.82 3.40
C VAL A 214 -13.18 -6.50 2.95
N ARG A 215 -14.11 -6.35 3.91
CA ARG A 215 -15.51 -6.00 3.63
C ARG A 215 -15.64 -4.65 2.92
N ASP A 216 -14.86 -3.66 3.34
CA ASP A 216 -14.91 -2.29 2.83
C ASP A 216 -14.19 -2.14 1.48
N GLY A 217 -13.38 -3.13 1.04
CA GLY A 217 -12.77 -3.16 -0.28
C GLY A 217 -11.30 -2.74 -0.34
N PHE A 218 -10.59 -2.77 0.79
CA PHE A 218 -9.13 -2.67 0.78
C PHE A 218 -8.51 -3.89 0.10
N ALA A 219 -7.32 -3.73 -0.47
CA ALA A 219 -6.60 -4.79 -1.16
C ALA A 219 -5.48 -5.41 -0.31
N GLY A 220 -5.14 -4.77 0.81
CA GLY A 220 -4.08 -5.20 1.71
C GLY A 220 -4.04 -4.33 2.97
N LYS A 221 -3.05 -4.60 3.80
CA LYS A 221 -2.88 -3.94 5.09
C LYS A 221 -1.41 -3.69 5.40
N LEU A 222 -1.13 -2.54 5.98
CA LEU A 222 0.14 -2.24 6.60
C LEU A 222 0.32 -3.11 7.85
N CYS A 223 1.52 -3.62 8.06
CA CYS A 223 1.90 -4.43 9.21
C CYS A 223 3.11 -3.80 9.92
N ILE A 224 3.15 -3.90 11.24
CA ILE A 224 4.28 -3.41 12.08
C ILE A 224 4.96 -4.54 12.84
N HIS A 225 4.46 -5.77 12.70
CA HIS A 225 5.02 -6.95 13.34
C HIS A 225 4.82 -8.20 12.48
N PRO A 226 5.82 -9.13 12.40
CA PRO A 226 5.69 -10.34 11.59
C PRO A 226 4.48 -11.23 11.91
N ASN A 227 4.02 -11.26 13.17
CA ASN A 227 2.84 -12.03 13.57
C ASN A 227 1.54 -11.57 12.88
N GLN A 228 1.51 -10.36 12.33
CA GLN A 228 0.35 -9.82 11.62
C GLN A 228 0.26 -10.34 10.18
N LEU A 229 1.36 -10.83 9.60
CA LEU A 229 1.45 -11.19 8.18
C LEU A 229 0.51 -12.33 7.80
N ALA A 230 0.58 -13.47 8.52
CA ALA A 230 -0.20 -14.65 8.18
C ALA A 230 -1.73 -14.41 8.26
N PRO A 231 -2.30 -13.80 9.33
CA PRO A 231 -3.73 -13.51 9.37
C PRO A 231 -4.16 -12.49 8.30
N VAL A 232 -3.32 -11.50 7.98
CA VAL A 232 -3.60 -10.52 6.91
C VAL A 232 -3.60 -11.23 5.55
N ALA A 233 -2.55 -11.98 5.20
CA ALA A 233 -2.46 -12.70 3.94
C ALA A 233 -3.64 -13.66 3.73
N ALA A 234 -4.01 -14.42 4.76
CA ALA A 234 -5.14 -15.35 4.70
C ALA A 234 -6.47 -14.65 4.39
N ALA A 235 -6.72 -13.49 5.01
CA ALA A 235 -7.98 -12.77 4.86
C ALA A 235 -8.10 -12.03 3.51
N PHE A 236 -6.99 -11.53 2.96
CA PHE A 236 -6.99 -10.85 1.65
C PHE A 236 -6.88 -11.81 0.47
N THR A 237 -6.61 -13.09 0.71
CA THR A 237 -6.68 -14.13 -0.33
C THR A 237 -8.15 -14.46 -0.63
N PRO A 238 -8.63 -14.29 -1.87
CA PRO A 238 -10.01 -14.60 -2.21
C PRO A 238 -10.32 -16.10 -1.95
N PRO A 239 -11.42 -16.41 -1.28
CA PRO A 239 -11.78 -17.81 -1.03
C PRO A 239 -12.14 -18.53 -2.36
N PRO A 240 -11.91 -19.86 -2.47
CA PRO A 240 -12.06 -20.61 -3.73
C PRO A 240 -13.44 -20.48 -4.39
N GLU A 241 -14.50 -20.37 -3.60
CA GLU A 241 -15.86 -20.17 -4.12
C GLU A 241 -16.02 -18.81 -4.81
N ARG A 242 -15.35 -17.76 -4.31
CA ARG A 242 -15.36 -16.43 -4.91
C ARG A 242 -14.54 -16.39 -6.21
N VAL A 243 -13.45 -17.13 -6.26
CA VAL A 243 -12.64 -17.31 -7.49
C VAL A 243 -13.46 -18.03 -8.55
N ARG A 244 -14.09 -19.17 -8.21
CA ARG A 244 -14.96 -19.90 -9.13
C ARG A 244 -16.12 -19.06 -9.66
N TRP A 245 -16.71 -18.23 -8.79
CA TRP A 245 -17.75 -17.29 -9.22
C TRP A 245 -17.18 -16.28 -10.25
N ALA A 246 -16.02 -15.71 -9.98
CA ALA A 246 -15.38 -14.74 -10.86
C ALA A 246 -15.03 -15.34 -12.22
N GLU A 247 -14.48 -16.58 -12.25
CA GLU A 247 -14.20 -17.32 -13.47
C GLU A 247 -15.48 -17.58 -14.29
N ALA A 248 -16.57 -17.98 -13.62
CA ALA A 248 -17.84 -18.22 -14.28
C ALA A 248 -18.44 -16.96 -14.88
N VAL A 249 -18.40 -15.83 -14.15
CA VAL A 249 -18.85 -14.53 -14.64
C VAL A 249 -18.02 -14.09 -15.84
N HIS A 250 -16.70 -14.12 -15.72
CA HIS A 250 -15.78 -13.72 -16.78
C HIS A 250 -16.02 -14.55 -18.05
N ARG A 251 -16.04 -15.89 -17.94
CA ARG A 251 -16.31 -16.80 -19.07
C ARG A 251 -17.64 -16.49 -19.72
N LEU A 252 -18.71 -16.29 -18.93
CA LEU A 252 -20.05 -16.03 -19.48
C LEU A 252 -20.11 -14.75 -20.31
N PHE A 253 -19.37 -13.69 -19.90
CA PHE A 253 -19.27 -12.46 -20.68
C PHE A 253 -18.37 -12.58 -21.90
N MET A 254 -17.32 -13.43 -21.85
CA MET A 254 -16.49 -13.71 -23.01
C MET A 254 -17.26 -14.49 -24.09
N ASP A 255 -18.15 -15.42 -23.68
CA ASP A 255 -19.02 -16.18 -24.60
C ASP A 255 -20.13 -15.30 -25.18
N HIS A 256 -20.50 -14.19 -24.54
CA HIS A 256 -21.58 -13.27 -24.94
C HIS A 256 -21.10 -11.80 -24.93
N PRO A 257 -20.13 -11.40 -25.76
CA PRO A 257 -19.43 -10.10 -25.66
C PRO A 257 -20.34 -8.89 -25.90
N THR A 258 -21.46 -9.05 -26.63
CA THR A 258 -22.41 -7.99 -26.94
C THR A 258 -23.52 -7.84 -25.90
N SER A 259 -23.63 -8.76 -24.94
CA SER A 259 -24.69 -8.74 -23.94
C SER A 259 -24.35 -7.79 -22.80
N GLY A 260 -25.30 -6.93 -22.40
CA GLY A 260 -25.18 -6.05 -21.24
C GLY A 260 -25.58 -6.72 -19.94
N VAL A 261 -26.50 -7.71 -20.02
CA VAL A 261 -27.08 -8.43 -18.89
C VAL A 261 -27.15 -9.93 -19.23
N LEU A 262 -26.77 -10.77 -18.31
CA LEU A 262 -26.76 -12.22 -18.41
C LEU A 262 -27.34 -12.85 -17.12
N VAL A 263 -27.51 -14.17 -17.08
CA VAL A 263 -27.99 -14.88 -15.89
C VAL A 263 -26.99 -15.97 -15.52
N LEU A 264 -26.52 -15.96 -14.27
CA LEU A 264 -25.67 -17.00 -13.69
C LEU A 264 -26.35 -17.60 -12.45
N ASN A 265 -26.62 -18.91 -12.47
CA ASN A 265 -27.28 -19.63 -11.37
C ASN A 265 -28.59 -18.96 -10.90
N GLY A 266 -29.43 -18.49 -11.87
CA GLY A 266 -30.71 -17.85 -11.59
C GLY A 266 -30.61 -16.39 -11.11
N LYS A 267 -29.41 -15.81 -11.01
CA LYS A 267 -29.18 -14.43 -10.63
C LYS A 267 -28.75 -13.59 -11.82
N MET A 268 -29.32 -12.38 -11.92
CA MET A 268 -28.89 -11.39 -12.91
C MET A 268 -27.47 -10.96 -12.65
N ILE A 269 -26.65 -10.91 -13.70
CA ILE A 269 -25.31 -10.33 -13.71
C ILE A 269 -25.17 -9.36 -14.87
N ASP A 270 -24.42 -8.28 -14.66
CA ASP A 270 -24.19 -7.19 -15.61
C ASP A 270 -22.71 -6.73 -15.60
N ARG A 271 -22.38 -5.66 -16.32
CA ARG A 271 -21.01 -5.14 -16.44
C ARG A 271 -20.33 -4.81 -15.11
N PRO A 272 -20.98 -4.25 -14.09
CA PRO A 272 -20.42 -4.12 -12.74
C PRO A 272 -19.92 -5.45 -12.13
N HIS A 273 -20.67 -6.54 -12.33
CA HIS A 273 -20.25 -7.88 -11.86
C HIS A 273 -19.02 -8.41 -12.62
N LEU A 274 -18.95 -8.14 -13.95
CA LEU A 274 -17.74 -8.47 -14.72
C LEU A 274 -16.51 -7.73 -14.19
N LYS A 275 -16.62 -6.41 -13.98
CA LYS A 275 -15.52 -5.61 -13.41
C LYS A 275 -15.06 -6.12 -12.03
N LEU A 276 -16.01 -6.56 -11.20
CA LEU A 276 -15.68 -7.17 -9.91
C LEU A 276 -14.98 -8.52 -10.08
N ALA A 277 -15.45 -9.35 -11.03
CA ALA A 277 -14.84 -10.64 -11.31
C ALA A 277 -13.40 -10.50 -11.83
N GLU A 278 -13.16 -9.57 -12.75
CA GLU A 278 -11.82 -9.25 -13.26
C GLU A 278 -10.85 -8.87 -12.13
N ARG A 279 -11.26 -8.00 -11.21
CA ARG A 279 -10.45 -7.62 -10.04
C ARG A 279 -10.10 -8.80 -9.13
N ILE A 280 -11.05 -9.73 -8.94
CA ILE A 280 -10.80 -10.94 -8.14
C ILE A 280 -9.77 -11.84 -8.85
N LEU A 281 -9.89 -12.02 -10.16
CA LEU A 281 -8.97 -12.83 -10.94
C LEU A 281 -7.57 -12.21 -11.01
N GLU A 282 -7.47 -10.90 -11.17
CA GLU A 282 -6.19 -10.17 -11.09
C GLU A 282 -5.49 -10.38 -9.74
N ALA A 283 -6.25 -10.32 -8.63
CA ALA A 283 -5.71 -10.57 -7.30
C ALA A 283 -5.16 -11.99 -7.13
N VAL A 284 -5.76 -12.99 -7.80
CA VAL A 284 -5.30 -14.38 -7.81
C VAL A 284 -4.08 -14.56 -8.74
N ALA A 285 -4.09 -13.96 -9.93
CA ALA A 285 -2.98 -14.05 -10.87
C ALA A 285 -1.68 -13.52 -10.27
N CYS A 286 -1.74 -12.41 -9.55
CA CYS A 286 -0.60 -11.87 -8.79
C CYS A 286 -0.05 -12.83 -7.71
N THR A 287 -0.80 -13.91 -7.37
CA THR A 287 -0.34 -14.95 -6.43
C THR A 287 0.22 -16.18 -7.16
N SER A 288 -0.08 -16.36 -8.45
CA SER A 288 0.27 -17.56 -9.22
C SER A 288 1.58 -17.43 -10.02
N ASP A 289 2.03 -16.24 -10.34
CA ASP A 289 3.33 -15.98 -11.00
C ASP A 289 4.53 -16.20 -10.05
N GLU A 290 4.31 -16.88 -8.93
CA GLU A 290 5.23 -17.02 -7.81
C GLU A 290 5.67 -18.48 -7.51
N VAL A 291 5.36 -19.44 -8.41
CA VAL A 291 5.79 -20.84 -8.27
C VAL A 291 6.88 -21.20 -9.27
#